data_3d800f78a3def352cafe89429af44682
#
_entry.id   3d800f78a3def352cafe89429af44682
#
_cell.length_a   1.000
_cell.length_b   1.000
_cell.length_c   1.000
_cell.angle_alpha   90.00
_cell.angle_beta   90.00
_cell.angle_gamma   90.00
#
_symmetry.space_group_name_H-M   'P 1'
#
loop_
_entity.id
_entity.type
_entity.pdbx_description
1 polymer ?
#
loop_
_entity_poly.entity_id
_entity_poly.type
_entity_poly.pdbx_seq_one_letter_code
_entity_poly.pdbx_strand_id
1 'polypeptide(L)'
;MRKNEMNRILTILIALVVFGCQQAKNEATEDYPNGLFPIKEFGQWGFINSEGHKVIKCQFDEVGQFSDGLAGVLIDSAWGFIDTTGKVIIEPKFYKVSKFSDGLCNVTIQRDSTFQNAFIRKDGSIAFKTKHRNISRFAYGRATVKIKDEVCVIDTSGKIVFNTHYPYGGGSPLQDGIIHVWSGDSTKYFDSDGNLLLHLDGMGHDNFNQGIALVRKNNKAVYINKKGEAIIQPEKPDLTYFEFSDGLARVTISGMNHKSGFINKEGKIVIPIIYSDINSFKEGLAAFRDSIYYGFIDKSGDTVIKPQFEHVDYSGFENGLCNVKKDRHWGYINHSGEFVWKSQIDIQYKSLDISKWQLDTLEINAPMYGGKYAGYDNKPRKADFSFNDEIYLKVDTSDITVFADKYLGYKIYFVNGTNDTIKIPAQDGRVKLIQQAQNEKNEWQDIENFINSWCGNSYHSIQILPKFYQIYTAPVTKGDFKTSFRFQLELRDTLIYSNKYLGTINKGQFLNPEEKDKTGIAVWTN
;
A
#
# COMPACT_ATOMS: atom_id res chain seq x y z
N MET A 1 -48.74 56.60 -8.46
CA MET A 1 -48.61 55.20 -7.95
C MET A 1 -47.56 54.32 -8.67
N ARG A 2 -46.89 54.69 -9.77
CA ARG A 2 -45.95 53.84 -10.52
C ARG A 2 -44.46 54.01 -10.15
N LYS A 3 -44.05 55.05 -9.47
CA LYS A 3 -42.63 55.27 -9.11
C LYS A 3 -42.20 54.53 -7.83
N ASN A 4 -43.12 54.27 -6.91
CA ASN A 4 -42.81 53.62 -5.64
C ASN A 4 -42.68 52.05 -5.74
N GLU A 5 -43.35 51.42 -6.70
CA GLU A 5 -43.26 50.00 -6.94
C GLU A 5 -41.97 49.63 -7.68
N MET A 6 -41.51 50.49 -8.60
CA MET A 6 -40.26 50.25 -9.34
C MET A 6 -39.04 50.38 -8.43
N ASN A 7 -39.06 51.27 -7.42
CA ASN A 7 -38.00 51.38 -6.44
C ASN A 7 -38.01 50.23 -5.42
N ARG A 8 -39.16 49.63 -5.10
CA ARG A 8 -39.23 48.43 -4.26
C ARG A 8 -38.70 47.18 -4.98
N ILE A 9 -38.99 47.02 -6.28
CA ILE A 9 -38.48 45.91 -7.08
C ILE A 9 -36.96 46.03 -7.29
N LEU A 10 -36.45 47.26 -7.51
CA LEU A 10 -35.02 47.51 -7.66
C LEU A 10 -34.26 47.28 -6.34
N THR A 11 -34.85 47.63 -5.19
CA THR A 11 -34.25 47.38 -3.86
C THR A 11 -34.25 45.90 -3.51
N ILE A 12 -35.26 45.12 -3.91
CA ILE A 12 -35.32 43.67 -3.70
C ILE A 12 -34.34 42.94 -4.65
N LEU A 13 -34.18 43.43 -5.89
CA LEU A 13 -33.18 42.85 -6.82
C LEU A 13 -31.73 43.14 -6.39
N ILE A 14 -31.46 44.35 -5.83
CA ILE A 14 -30.13 44.66 -5.28
C ILE A 14 -29.87 43.86 -4.00
N ALA A 15 -30.89 43.63 -3.14
CA ALA A 15 -30.75 42.75 -1.96
C ALA A 15 -30.51 41.30 -2.33
N LEU A 16 -31.11 40.76 -3.39
CA LEU A 16 -30.89 39.42 -3.88
C LEU A 16 -29.51 39.23 -4.55
N VAL A 17 -28.99 40.26 -5.22
CA VAL A 17 -27.64 40.23 -5.81
C VAL A 17 -26.56 40.36 -4.73
N VAL A 18 -26.81 41.14 -3.66
CA VAL A 18 -25.88 41.27 -2.53
C VAL A 18 -25.92 40.02 -1.65
N PHE A 19 -27.08 39.34 -1.50
CA PHE A 19 -27.14 38.05 -0.80
C PHE A 19 -26.54 36.90 -1.63
N GLY A 20 -26.60 36.96 -2.96
CA GLY A 20 -25.94 35.96 -3.85
C GLY A 20 -24.42 36.11 -3.92
N CYS A 21 -23.87 37.30 -3.69
CA CYS A 21 -22.42 37.55 -3.63
C CYS A 21 -21.82 37.36 -2.21
N GLN A 22 -22.62 37.26 -1.16
CA GLN A 22 -22.14 37.02 0.20
C GLN A 22 -22.10 35.50 0.58
N GLN A 23 -22.67 34.62 -0.25
CA GLN A 23 -22.52 33.19 -0.07
C GLN A 23 -21.26 32.60 -0.74
N ALA A 24 -20.43 33.41 -1.39
CA ALA A 24 -19.14 33.00 -1.96
C ALA A 24 -17.93 33.48 -1.14
N LYS A 25 -18.12 33.86 0.12
CA LYS A 25 -17.03 34.22 1.04
C LYS A 25 -17.33 33.67 2.43
N ASN A 26 -17.11 32.45 2.62
CA ASN A 26 -16.66 31.74 3.83
C ASN A 26 -16.66 30.24 3.50
N GLU A 27 -15.90 29.80 2.52
CA GLU A 27 -15.24 28.52 2.68
C GLU A 27 -14.18 28.78 3.75
N ALA A 28 -14.62 28.69 5.02
CA ALA A 28 -13.74 28.43 6.11
C ALA A 28 -12.88 27.26 5.65
N THR A 29 -11.57 27.38 5.74
CA THR A 29 -10.65 26.24 5.67
C THR A 29 -11.19 25.27 6.69
N GLU A 30 -11.97 24.26 6.23
CA GLU A 30 -12.38 23.17 7.09
C GLU A 30 -11.09 22.55 7.60
N ASP A 31 -10.84 22.80 8.88
CA ASP A 31 -9.73 22.15 9.57
C ASP A 31 -10.16 20.68 9.67
N TYR A 32 -9.52 19.80 8.92
CA TYR A 32 -9.76 18.36 8.98
C TYR A 32 -8.91 17.77 10.11
N PRO A 33 -9.38 17.80 11.38
CA PRO A 33 -8.61 17.39 12.55
C PRO A 33 -8.19 15.91 12.47
N ASN A 34 -8.95 15.12 11.71
CA ASN A 34 -8.69 13.71 11.47
C ASN A 34 -7.92 13.45 10.15
N GLY A 35 -7.42 14.51 9.49
CA GLY A 35 -6.61 14.40 8.28
C GLY A 35 -7.40 14.08 7.01
N LEU A 36 -6.66 13.93 5.92
CA LEU A 36 -7.17 13.52 4.62
C LEU A 36 -6.51 12.22 4.17
N PHE A 37 -7.30 11.36 3.54
CA PHE A 37 -6.90 10.01 3.15
C PHE A 37 -6.78 9.90 1.64
N PRO A 38 -5.66 9.39 1.10
CA PRO A 38 -5.47 9.27 -0.33
C PRO A 38 -6.38 8.19 -0.91
N ILE A 39 -7.07 8.51 -1.99
CA ILE A 39 -7.89 7.59 -2.76
C ILE A 39 -7.45 7.59 -4.22
N LYS A 40 -7.71 6.48 -4.91
CA LYS A 40 -7.43 6.36 -6.34
C LYS A 40 -8.69 6.01 -7.11
N GLU A 41 -9.05 6.84 -8.10
CA GLU A 41 -10.14 6.57 -9.03
C GLU A 41 -9.66 6.85 -10.46
N PHE A 42 -10.03 6.00 -11.40
CA PHE A 42 -9.70 6.16 -12.83
C PHE A 42 -8.19 6.35 -13.11
N GLY A 43 -7.35 5.72 -12.28
CA GLY A 43 -5.89 5.82 -12.40
C GLY A 43 -5.26 7.05 -11.76
N GLN A 44 -6.07 8.02 -11.31
CA GLN A 44 -5.62 9.26 -10.67
C GLN A 44 -5.90 9.27 -9.18
N TRP A 45 -5.07 9.99 -8.43
CA TRP A 45 -5.17 10.13 -7.00
C TRP A 45 -5.85 11.43 -6.59
N GLY A 46 -6.61 11.36 -5.50
CA GLY A 46 -7.23 12.47 -4.80
C GLY A 46 -7.36 12.17 -3.32
N PHE A 47 -8.22 12.89 -2.59
CA PHE A 47 -8.34 12.70 -1.14
C PHE A 47 -9.79 12.79 -0.67
N ILE A 48 -10.09 12.00 0.37
CA ILE A 48 -11.34 12.04 1.14
C ILE A 48 -11.06 12.48 2.58
N ASN A 49 -12.11 12.94 3.27
CA ASN A 49 -12.07 13.13 4.72
C ASN A 49 -12.44 11.84 5.48
N SER A 50 -12.51 11.90 6.80
CA SER A 50 -12.84 10.76 7.67
C SER A 50 -14.27 10.23 7.50
N GLU A 51 -15.20 11.01 6.96
CA GLU A 51 -16.56 10.60 6.62
C GLU A 51 -16.65 9.96 5.23
N GLY A 52 -15.55 9.91 4.46
CA GLY A 52 -15.51 9.38 3.11
C GLY A 52 -15.93 10.37 2.02
N HIS A 53 -16.14 11.64 2.36
CA HIS A 53 -16.45 12.67 1.38
C HIS A 53 -15.17 13.07 0.61
N LYS A 54 -15.30 13.17 -0.71
CA LYS A 54 -14.20 13.58 -1.57
C LYS A 54 -13.95 15.09 -1.41
N VAL A 55 -12.83 15.44 -0.79
CA VAL A 55 -12.38 16.82 -0.58
C VAL A 55 -11.54 17.29 -1.75
N ILE A 56 -10.63 16.46 -2.24
CA ILE A 56 -9.76 16.78 -3.37
C ILE A 56 -10.03 15.76 -4.48
N LYS A 57 -10.42 16.27 -5.65
CA LYS A 57 -10.72 15.43 -6.83
C LYS A 57 -9.52 14.59 -7.21
N CYS A 58 -9.78 13.38 -7.72
CA CYS A 58 -8.75 12.52 -8.29
C CYS A 58 -8.25 13.12 -9.60
N GLN A 59 -7.02 13.65 -9.60
CA GLN A 59 -6.42 14.36 -10.72
C GLN A 59 -4.88 14.28 -10.75
N PHE A 60 -4.25 13.65 -9.76
CA PHE A 60 -2.81 13.55 -9.64
C PHE A 60 -2.31 12.17 -10.06
N ASP A 61 -1.12 12.10 -10.66
CA ASP A 61 -0.50 10.82 -11.07
C ASP A 61 -0.08 9.99 -9.85
N GLU A 62 0.50 10.65 -8.84
CA GLU A 62 0.82 10.08 -7.54
C GLU A 62 0.63 11.12 -6.44
N VAL A 63 0.41 10.65 -5.20
CA VAL A 63 0.30 11.52 -4.02
C VAL A 63 1.03 10.92 -2.82
N GLY A 64 1.54 11.79 -1.96
CA GLY A 64 1.96 11.45 -0.60
C GLY A 64 0.81 11.63 0.41
N GLN A 65 1.02 11.18 1.64
CA GLN A 65 0.12 11.51 2.76
C GLN A 65 0.33 12.97 3.18
N PHE A 66 -0.73 13.61 3.68
CA PHE A 66 -0.62 14.91 4.32
C PHE A 66 0.28 14.83 5.56
N SER A 67 1.16 15.79 5.70
CA SER A 67 2.03 15.97 6.86
C SER A 67 2.38 17.44 6.99
N ASP A 68 2.31 18.01 8.18
CA ASP A 68 2.50 19.44 8.43
C ASP A 68 1.58 20.36 7.56
N GLY A 69 0.40 19.85 7.15
CA GLY A 69 -0.58 20.58 6.35
C GLY A 69 -0.33 20.56 4.84
N LEU A 70 0.70 19.85 4.36
CA LEU A 70 1.00 19.72 2.93
C LEU A 70 1.11 18.25 2.51
N ALA A 71 0.69 17.96 1.27
CA ALA A 71 0.91 16.67 0.63
C ALA A 71 1.71 16.83 -0.67
N GLY A 72 2.69 15.97 -0.89
CA GLY A 72 3.37 15.88 -2.18
C GLY A 72 2.44 15.34 -3.25
N VAL A 73 2.44 15.94 -4.43
CA VAL A 73 1.67 15.47 -5.60
C VAL A 73 2.56 15.42 -6.82
N LEU A 74 2.41 14.38 -7.62
CA LEU A 74 3.07 14.23 -8.92
C LEU A 74 2.12 14.73 -10.01
N ILE A 75 2.61 15.69 -10.81
CA ILE A 75 1.90 16.28 -11.94
C ILE A 75 2.91 16.38 -13.09
N ASP A 76 2.58 15.83 -14.26
CA ASP A 76 3.45 15.90 -15.46
C ASP A 76 4.90 15.49 -15.18
N SER A 77 5.08 14.38 -14.42
CA SER A 77 6.40 13.81 -14.05
C SER A 77 7.24 14.64 -13.07
N ALA A 78 6.69 15.69 -12.48
CA ALA A 78 7.36 16.49 -11.46
C ALA A 78 6.56 16.54 -10.15
N TRP A 79 7.24 16.52 -9.02
CA TRP A 79 6.63 16.66 -7.71
C TRP A 79 6.48 18.11 -7.29
N GLY A 80 5.29 18.45 -6.80
CA GLY A 80 4.96 19.70 -6.12
C GLY A 80 4.25 19.42 -4.80
N PHE A 81 3.63 20.43 -4.21
CA PHE A 81 2.88 20.28 -2.96
C PHE A 81 1.57 21.04 -2.98
N ILE A 82 0.55 20.44 -2.41
CA ILE A 82 -0.79 21.01 -2.21
C ILE A 82 -1.10 21.16 -0.72
N ASP A 83 -2.01 22.09 -0.39
CA ASP A 83 -2.64 22.21 0.93
C ASP A 83 -3.88 21.30 1.04
N THR A 84 -4.52 21.29 2.21
CA THR A 84 -5.72 20.50 2.50
C THR A 84 -6.94 20.86 1.67
N THR A 85 -6.94 22.00 0.98
CA THR A 85 -7.99 22.39 0.03
C THR A 85 -7.72 21.89 -1.39
N GLY A 86 -6.53 21.34 -1.66
CA GLY A 86 -6.07 20.93 -2.98
C GLY A 86 -5.42 22.05 -3.79
N LYS A 87 -5.20 23.23 -3.19
CA LYS A 87 -4.48 24.33 -3.83
C LYS A 87 -2.99 24.01 -3.89
N VAL A 88 -2.39 24.22 -5.07
CA VAL A 88 -0.93 24.10 -5.24
C VAL A 88 -0.25 25.23 -4.46
N ILE A 89 0.59 24.86 -3.50
CA ILE A 89 1.39 25.79 -2.68
C ILE A 89 2.82 25.85 -3.21
N ILE A 90 3.34 24.71 -3.67
CA ILE A 90 4.68 24.64 -4.28
C ILE A 90 4.51 23.98 -5.66
N GLU A 91 4.81 24.75 -6.69
CA GLU A 91 4.70 24.30 -8.09
C GLU A 91 5.55 23.05 -8.35
N PRO A 92 5.05 22.10 -9.19
CA PRO A 92 5.77 20.90 -9.57
C PRO A 92 7.13 21.24 -10.21
N LYS A 93 8.21 20.80 -9.58
CA LYS A 93 9.60 21.05 -10.05
C LYS A 93 10.63 20.09 -9.48
N PHE A 94 10.24 19.19 -8.58
CA PHE A 94 11.16 18.28 -7.93
C PHE A 94 11.11 16.91 -8.58
N TYR A 95 12.26 16.24 -8.68
CA TYR A 95 12.35 14.86 -9.14
C TYR A 95 11.81 13.87 -8.10
N LYS A 96 12.05 14.13 -6.80
CA LYS A 96 11.58 13.32 -5.69
C LYS A 96 11.35 14.19 -4.46
N VAL A 97 10.36 13.84 -3.67
CA VAL A 97 10.04 14.51 -2.41
C VAL A 97 9.83 13.50 -1.28
N SER A 98 10.02 13.94 -0.04
CA SER A 98 9.57 13.23 1.15
C SER A 98 8.32 13.90 1.75
N LYS A 99 7.91 13.50 2.96
CA LYS A 99 6.89 14.22 3.74
C LYS A 99 7.52 15.42 4.45
N PHE A 100 6.76 16.49 4.63
CA PHE A 100 7.12 17.56 5.56
C PHE A 100 7.18 17.02 7.00
N SER A 101 8.13 17.50 7.79
CA SER A 101 8.25 17.20 9.21
C SER A 101 9.03 18.33 9.87
N ASP A 102 8.53 18.92 10.97
CA ASP A 102 9.06 20.13 11.59
C ASP A 102 9.24 21.30 10.60
N GLY A 103 8.30 21.45 9.68
CA GLY A 103 8.31 22.50 8.68
C GLY A 103 9.32 22.35 7.54
N LEU A 104 10.04 21.22 7.48
CA LEU A 104 11.04 20.92 6.46
C LEU A 104 10.72 19.64 5.68
N CYS A 105 11.06 19.63 4.40
CA CYS A 105 10.93 18.49 3.52
C CYS A 105 12.21 18.24 2.73
N ASN A 106 12.67 16.99 2.69
CA ASN A 106 13.75 16.57 1.82
C ASN A 106 13.25 16.44 0.38
N VAL A 107 13.93 17.10 -0.55
CA VAL A 107 13.64 17.06 -1.98
C VAL A 107 14.89 16.75 -2.78
N THR A 108 14.69 16.08 -3.93
CA THR A 108 15.74 15.91 -4.93
C THR A 108 15.45 16.83 -6.11
N ILE A 109 16.39 17.72 -6.41
CA ILE A 109 16.35 18.65 -7.54
C ILE A 109 17.18 18.02 -8.67
N GLN A 110 16.56 17.83 -9.83
CA GLN A 110 17.27 17.41 -11.03
C GLN A 110 17.72 18.65 -11.82
N ARG A 111 18.99 18.68 -12.22
CA ARG A 111 19.54 19.67 -13.14
C ARG A 111 20.36 18.92 -14.17
N ASP A 112 19.89 18.95 -15.41
CA ASP A 112 20.47 18.17 -16.51
C ASP A 112 20.58 16.68 -16.10
N SER A 113 21.77 16.11 -16.11
CA SER A 113 22.06 14.73 -15.67
C SER A 113 22.48 14.61 -14.20
N THR A 114 22.40 15.69 -13.40
CA THR A 114 22.84 15.69 -11.99
C THR A 114 21.65 15.81 -11.03
N PHE A 115 21.82 15.19 -9.84
CA PHE A 115 20.82 15.25 -8.77
C PHE A 115 21.41 15.91 -7.54
N GLN A 116 20.68 16.87 -6.98
CA GLN A 116 21.04 17.56 -5.76
C GLN A 116 19.94 17.40 -4.71
N ASN A 117 20.30 16.94 -3.52
CA ASN A 117 19.39 16.92 -2.39
C ASN A 117 19.37 18.28 -1.68
N ALA A 118 18.19 18.70 -1.26
CA ALA A 118 17.97 19.91 -0.48
C ALA A 118 16.82 19.70 0.52
N PHE A 119 16.83 20.50 1.57
CA PHE A 119 15.67 20.68 2.41
C PHE A 119 14.97 21.98 2.05
N ILE A 120 13.66 21.95 1.94
CA ILE A 120 12.81 23.10 1.64
C ILE A 120 11.87 23.40 2.80
N ARG A 121 11.45 24.66 2.90
CA ARG A 121 10.38 25.13 3.80
C ARG A 121 9.02 24.98 3.12
N LYS A 122 7.94 25.19 3.88
CA LYS A 122 6.56 25.10 3.39
C LYS A 122 6.22 26.08 2.27
N ASP A 123 6.96 27.18 2.13
CA ASP A 123 6.86 28.15 1.03
C ASP A 123 7.64 27.74 -0.23
N GLY A 124 8.30 26.58 -0.21
CA GLY A 124 9.13 26.09 -1.31
C GLY A 124 10.52 26.70 -1.39
N SER A 125 10.90 27.60 -0.46
CA SER A 125 12.24 28.15 -0.35
C SER A 125 13.23 27.10 0.14
N ILE A 126 14.47 27.12 -0.37
CA ILE A 126 15.53 26.20 0.07
C ILE A 126 15.99 26.61 1.47
N ALA A 127 15.85 25.73 2.44
CA ALA A 127 16.41 25.90 3.78
C ALA A 127 17.94 25.68 3.74
N PHE A 128 18.38 24.55 3.18
CA PHE A 128 19.77 24.25 2.91
C PHE A 128 19.92 23.15 1.86
N LYS A 129 21.09 23.13 1.20
CA LYS A 129 21.48 22.07 0.28
C LYS A 129 22.39 21.08 0.97
N THR A 130 22.32 19.82 0.58
CA THR A 130 23.16 18.78 1.16
C THR A 130 23.66 17.80 0.11
N LYS A 131 24.88 17.27 0.32
CA LYS A 131 25.43 16.13 -0.44
C LYS A 131 25.13 14.79 0.21
N HIS A 132 24.63 14.82 1.44
CA HIS A 132 24.31 13.60 2.18
C HIS A 132 22.94 13.08 1.74
N ARG A 133 22.86 11.76 1.47
CA ARG A 133 21.64 11.12 0.95
C ARG A 133 20.73 10.61 2.07
N ASN A 134 21.30 10.22 3.20
CA ASN A 134 20.59 9.54 4.29
C ASN A 134 20.47 10.48 5.49
N ILE A 135 19.69 11.55 5.33
CA ILE A 135 19.28 12.40 6.43
C ILE A 135 17.88 11.95 6.87
N SER A 136 17.70 11.72 8.18
CA SER A 136 16.38 11.40 8.73
C SER A 136 15.41 12.56 8.54
N ARG A 137 14.12 12.32 8.73
CA ARG A 137 13.14 13.42 8.87
C ARG A 137 13.46 14.23 10.12
N PHE A 138 13.18 15.52 10.07
CA PHE A 138 13.27 16.38 11.24
C PHE A 138 12.18 16.04 12.26
N ALA A 139 12.54 16.03 13.53
CA ALA A 139 11.64 15.97 14.67
C ALA A 139 12.30 16.68 15.86
N TYR A 140 11.54 17.48 16.60
CA TYR A 140 12.06 18.29 17.71
C TYR A 140 13.21 19.22 17.30
N GLY A 141 13.17 19.75 16.07
CA GLY A 141 14.18 20.64 15.51
C GLY A 141 15.50 19.95 15.15
N ARG A 142 15.56 18.63 15.12
CA ARG A 142 16.78 17.85 14.86
C ARG A 142 16.54 16.78 13.80
N ALA A 143 17.62 16.45 13.09
CA ALA A 143 17.68 15.28 12.22
C ALA A 143 19.05 14.60 12.39
N THR A 144 19.12 13.32 12.07
CA THR A 144 20.37 12.57 12.06
C THR A 144 20.88 12.41 10.63
N VAL A 145 22.21 12.44 10.48
CA VAL A 145 22.89 12.24 9.20
C VAL A 145 24.16 11.43 9.42
N LYS A 146 24.47 10.53 8.51
CA LYS A 146 25.74 9.77 8.55
C LYS A 146 26.84 10.55 7.81
N ILE A 147 27.89 10.92 8.51
CA ILE A 147 29.07 11.63 7.99
C ILE A 147 30.33 10.87 8.37
N LYS A 148 31.14 10.45 7.41
CA LYS A 148 32.37 9.66 7.63
C LYS A 148 32.16 8.47 8.57
N ASP A 149 31.10 7.71 8.31
CA ASP A 149 30.72 6.53 9.11
C ASP A 149 30.30 6.79 10.56
N GLU A 150 30.04 8.02 10.96
CA GLU A 150 29.49 8.39 12.25
C GLU A 150 28.14 9.09 12.11
N VAL A 151 27.26 8.87 13.06
CA VAL A 151 25.98 9.57 13.16
C VAL A 151 26.20 10.94 13.77
N CYS A 152 25.90 11.97 13.00
CA CYS A 152 25.87 13.36 13.43
C CYS A 152 24.43 13.82 13.58
N VAL A 153 24.18 14.76 14.47
CA VAL A 153 22.90 15.44 14.66
C VAL A 153 22.99 16.84 14.09
N ILE A 154 22.03 17.21 13.27
CA ILE A 154 21.94 18.52 12.63
C ILE A 154 20.69 19.27 13.07
N ASP A 155 20.77 20.60 13.04
CA ASP A 155 19.64 21.51 13.22
C ASP A 155 18.90 21.79 11.90
N THR A 156 17.81 22.55 11.97
CA THR A 156 16.98 22.94 10.81
C THR A 156 17.68 23.83 9.78
N SER A 157 18.89 24.33 10.08
CA SER A 157 19.76 25.03 9.13
C SER A 157 20.76 24.12 8.41
N GLY A 158 20.81 22.84 8.81
CA GLY A 158 21.75 21.85 8.30
C GLY A 158 23.12 21.87 8.98
N LYS A 159 23.28 22.66 10.05
CA LYS A 159 24.53 22.69 10.83
C LYS A 159 24.60 21.52 11.81
N ILE A 160 25.79 20.96 11.97
CA ILE A 160 26.04 19.91 12.96
C ILE A 160 25.92 20.53 14.34
N VAL A 161 25.05 19.97 15.17
CA VAL A 161 24.88 20.29 16.60
C VAL A 161 25.90 19.54 17.40
N PHE A 162 25.99 18.22 17.20
CA PHE A 162 27.01 17.37 17.81
C PHE A 162 27.25 16.09 17.00
N ASN A 163 28.37 15.42 17.26
CA ASN A 163 28.71 14.12 16.74
C ASN A 163 28.54 13.08 17.85
N THR A 164 27.85 11.98 17.56
CA THR A 164 27.64 10.91 18.54
C THR A 164 28.87 10.00 18.68
N HIS A 165 29.79 10.01 17.71
CA HIS A 165 30.93 9.08 17.57
C HIS A 165 30.51 7.61 17.48
N TYR A 166 29.29 7.36 16.95
CA TYR A 166 28.71 6.04 16.76
C TYR A 166 28.36 5.80 15.30
N PRO A 167 28.64 4.59 14.75
CA PRO A 167 28.44 4.31 13.32
C PRO A 167 26.99 3.99 12.95
N TYR A 168 26.16 3.63 13.92
CA TYR A 168 24.79 3.18 13.70
C TYR A 168 23.81 3.94 14.59
N GLY A 169 22.59 4.11 14.11
CA GLY A 169 21.49 4.75 14.84
C GLY A 169 20.82 5.86 14.05
N GLY A 170 19.81 6.46 14.63
CA GLY A 170 19.17 7.68 14.14
C GLY A 170 18.47 7.60 12.78
N GLY A 171 18.11 6.43 12.31
CA GLY A 171 17.46 6.27 10.99
C GLY A 171 15.98 6.66 10.95
N SER A 172 15.34 6.87 12.08
CA SER A 172 13.94 7.31 12.23
C SER A 172 13.88 8.74 12.74
N PRO A 173 12.78 9.48 12.51
CA PRO A 173 12.59 10.73 13.23
C PRO A 173 12.71 10.45 14.73
N LEU A 174 13.32 11.40 15.45
CA LEU A 174 13.51 11.28 16.89
C LEU A 174 12.16 10.96 17.54
N GLN A 175 12.15 9.87 18.30
CA GLN A 175 10.99 9.54 19.12
C GLN A 175 11.23 10.10 20.52
N ASP A 176 10.22 10.70 21.10
CA ASP A 176 10.28 11.34 22.42
C ASP A 176 11.40 12.40 22.57
N GLY A 177 11.94 12.94 21.46
CA GLY A 177 13.06 13.88 21.47
C GLY A 177 14.42 13.24 21.79
N ILE A 178 14.53 11.92 21.71
CA ILE A 178 15.72 11.15 22.09
C ILE A 178 16.40 10.61 20.83
N ILE A 179 17.74 10.72 20.81
CA ILE A 179 18.61 10.17 19.78
C ILE A 179 19.20 8.86 20.28
N HIS A 180 18.93 7.78 19.57
CA HIS A 180 19.41 6.45 19.87
C HIS A 180 20.51 6.04 18.89
N VAL A 181 21.67 5.62 19.40
CA VAL A 181 22.81 5.18 18.60
C VAL A 181 23.48 3.96 19.21
N TRP A 182 24.12 3.13 18.37
CA TRP A 182 24.81 1.93 18.84
C TRP A 182 26.10 1.64 18.04
N SER A 183 27.03 0.94 18.69
CA SER A 183 28.25 0.41 18.08
C SER A 183 28.74 -0.79 18.86
N GLY A 184 29.00 -1.93 18.19
CA GLY A 184 29.44 -3.15 18.86
C GLY A 184 28.47 -3.53 20.00
N ASP A 185 29.00 -3.64 21.21
CA ASP A 185 28.23 -4.02 22.40
C ASP A 185 27.76 -2.82 23.24
N SER A 186 27.58 -1.65 22.63
CA SER A 186 27.25 -0.43 23.35
C SER A 186 26.14 0.36 22.66
N THR A 187 25.19 0.82 23.44
CA THR A 187 24.07 1.67 23.02
C THR A 187 24.03 2.93 23.88
N LYS A 188 23.86 4.08 23.24
CA LYS A 188 23.70 5.37 23.92
C LYS A 188 22.45 6.09 23.49
N TYR A 189 21.86 6.80 24.44
CA TYR A 189 20.73 7.68 24.23
C TYR A 189 21.14 9.10 24.62
N PHE A 190 20.88 10.03 23.72
CA PHE A 190 21.16 11.46 23.90
C PHE A 190 19.85 12.24 23.81
N ASP A 191 19.79 13.37 24.50
CA ASP A 191 18.76 14.36 24.22
C ASP A 191 19.04 15.12 22.91
N SER A 192 18.14 16.04 22.55
CA SER A 192 18.26 16.85 21.33
C SER A 192 19.48 17.81 21.33
N ASP A 193 20.07 18.08 22.47
CA ASP A 193 21.20 18.99 22.64
C ASP A 193 22.54 18.25 22.77
N GLY A 194 22.52 16.92 22.80
CA GLY A 194 23.72 16.07 22.84
C GLY A 194 24.14 15.66 24.24
N ASN A 195 23.33 15.93 25.28
CA ASN A 195 23.61 15.43 26.62
C ASN A 195 23.34 13.92 26.67
N LEU A 196 24.28 13.15 27.18
CA LEU A 196 24.12 11.71 27.37
C LEU A 196 23.08 11.43 28.47
N LEU A 197 21.98 10.77 28.09
CA LEU A 197 20.92 10.36 28.99
C LEU A 197 21.19 8.98 29.57
N LEU A 198 21.53 8.02 28.72
CA LEU A 198 21.74 6.63 29.09
C LEU A 198 22.87 6.01 28.28
N HIS A 199 23.62 5.12 28.95
CA HIS A 199 24.59 4.24 28.33
C HIS A 199 24.26 2.81 28.78
N LEU A 200 24.01 1.93 27.83
CA LEU A 200 23.65 0.54 28.07
C LEU A 200 24.63 -0.38 27.34
N ASP A 201 25.01 -1.47 28.05
CA ASP A 201 25.78 -2.53 27.41
C ASP A 201 24.89 -3.39 26.52
N GLY A 202 25.41 -3.83 25.38
CA GLY A 202 24.72 -4.68 24.41
C GLY A 202 24.10 -3.92 23.26
N MET A 203 23.65 -4.70 22.27
CA MET A 203 22.89 -4.24 21.10
C MET A 203 21.43 -4.71 21.17
N GLY A 204 20.58 -4.17 20.28
CA GLY A 204 19.18 -4.60 20.16
C GLY A 204 18.28 -3.96 21.22
N HIS A 205 18.59 -2.71 21.58
CA HIS A 205 17.75 -1.85 22.39
C HIS A 205 16.88 -0.99 21.45
N ASP A 206 15.62 -0.78 21.83
CA ASP A 206 14.66 -0.03 21.01
C ASP A 206 14.73 1.48 21.33
N ASN A 207 14.11 2.28 20.47
CA ASN A 207 13.87 3.69 20.73
C ASN A 207 12.87 3.88 21.89
N PHE A 208 12.91 5.04 22.53
CA PHE A 208 11.85 5.44 23.44
C PHE A 208 10.57 5.75 22.64
N ASN A 209 9.46 5.20 23.09
CA ASN A 209 8.12 5.48 22.58
C ASN A 209 7.19 5.69 23.77
N GLN A 210 6.54 6.85 23.86
CA GLN A 210 5.68 7.22 25.01
C GLN A 210 6.40 7.08 26.38
N GLY A 211 7.68 7.43 26.41
CA GLY A 211 8.50 7.41 27.63
C GLY A 211 9.06 6.04 28.03
N ILE A 212 8.82 5.00 27.22
CA ILE A 212 9.23 3.62 27.51
C ILE A 212 10.11 3.09 26.37
N ALA A 213 11.20 2.41 26.69
CA ALA A 213 12.01 1.66 25.72
C ALA A 213 12.14 0.19 26.14
N LEU A 214 12.09 -0.72 25.18
CA LEU A 214 12.41 -2.12 25.37
C LEU A 214 13.93 -2.30 25.22
N VAL A 215 14.58 -2.82 26.25
CA VAL A 215 16.03 -3.08 26.25
C VAL A 215 16.32 -4.53 26.64
N ARG A 216 17.49 -5.02 26.32
CA ARG A 216 17.97 -6.33 26.73
C ARG A 216 19.05 -6.16 27.82
N LYS A 217 18.79 -6.70 29.00
CA LYS A 217 19.75 -6.73 30.13
C LYS A 217 20.00 -8.18 30.51
N ASN A 218 21.25 -8.65 30.43
CA ASN A 218 21.60 -10.05 30.67
C ASN A 218 20.73 -11.04 29.86
N ASN A 219 20.54 -10.78 28.58
CA ASN A 219 19.68 -11.53 27.64
C ASN A 219 18.17 -11.57 28.01
N LYS A 220 17.73 -10.80 28.99
CA LYS A 220 16.32 -10.67 29.37
C LYS A 220 15.75 -9.36 28.82
N ALA A 221 14.52 -9.41 28.32
CA ALA A 221 13.77 -8.22 27.96
C ALA A 221 13.41 -7.42 29.22
N VAL A 222 13.63 -6.12 29.20
CA VAL A 222 13.29 -5.19 30.27
C VAL A 222 12.74 -3.91 29.65
N TYR A 223 11.64 -3.41 30.15
CA TYR A 223 11.17 -2.10 29.77
C TYR A 223 11.67 -1.06 30.76
N ILE A 224 12.27 -0.01 30.26
CA ILE A 224 12.86 1.07 31.04
C ILE A 224 12.19 2.41 30.77
N ASN A 225 12.23 3.30 31.76
CA ASN A 225 11.88 4.70 31.59
C ASN A 225 13.10 5.52 31.09
N LYS A 226 12.89 6.82 30.81
CA LYS A 226 13.95 7.75 30.33
C LYS A 226 15.12 7.94 31.34
N LYS A 227 14.98 7.50 32.58
CA LYS A 227 16.06 7.50 33.56
C LYS A 227 16.86 6.17 33.58
N GLY A 228 16.47 5.18 32.76
CA GLY A 228 17.07 3.85 32.73
C GLY A 228 16.59 2.93 33.86
N GLU A 229 15.58 3.34 34.62
CA GLU A 229 14.96 2.53 35.66
C GLU A 229 14.06 1.46 35.04
N ALA A 230 14.20 0.22 35.46
CA ALA A 230 13.35 -0.87 35.03
C ALA A 230 11.93 -0.67 35.58
N ILE A 231 10.96 -0.52 34.67
CA ILE A 231 9.56 -0.34 35.03
C ILE A 231 8.74 -1.62 34.85
N ILE A 232 9.17 -2.49 33.89
CA ILE A 232 8.57 -3.80 33.67
C ILE A 232 9.70 -4.80 33.46
N GLN A 233 9.68 -5.89 34.22
CA GLN A 233 10.59 -7.02 34.06
C GLN A 233 9.75 -8.27 33.77
N PRO A 234 9.53 -8.59 32.48
CA PRO A 234 8.71 -9.74 32.13
C PRO A 234 9.30 -11.05 32.67
N GLU A 235 8.45 -11.88 33.25
CA GLU A 235 8.88 -13.12 33.93
C GLU A 235 9.17 -14.28 32.95
N LYS A 236 8.65 -14.24 31.72
CA LYS A 236 8.75 -15.34 30.75
C LYS A 236 9.88 -15.13 29.75
N PRO A 237 11.05 -15.75 29.93
CA PRO A 237 12.21 -15.54 29.05
C PRO A 237 12.08 -16.18 27.65
N ASP A 238 11.14 -17.09 27.47
CA ASP A 238 10.82 -17.80 26.24
C ASP A 238 9.95 -16.99 25.27
N LEU A 239 9.50 -15.81 25.70
CA LEU A 239 8.74 -14.90 24.85
C LEU A 239 9.62 -13.81 24.25
N THR A 240 9.30 -13.47 23.00
CA THR A 240 9.79 -12.24 22.35
C THR A 240 8.83 -11.11 22.65
N TYR A 241 9.36 -10.01 23.16
CA TYR A 241 8.64 -8.82 23.57
C TYR A 241 8.83 -7.72 22.53
N PHE A 242 7.80 -6.90 22.33
CA PHE A 242 7.78 -5.78 21.38
C PHE A 242 7.46 -4.46 22.09
N GLU A 243 7.59 -3.34 21.37
CA GLU A 243 7.27 -2.02 21.88
C GLU A 243 5.81 -1.89 22.32
N PHE A 244 5.57 -1.01 23.27
CA PHE A 244 4.22 -0.60 23.64
C PHE A 244 3.59 0.23 22.52
N SER A 245 2.36 -0.10 22.17
CA SER A 245 1.53 0.67 21.27
C SER A 245 0.13 0.73 21.87
N ASP A 246 -0.40 1.93 22.01
CA ASP A 246 -1.74 2.17 22.56
C ASP A 246 -1.99 1.51 23.93
N GLY A 247 -0.93 1.44 24.75
CA GLY A 247 -0.96 0.96 26.14
C GLY A 247 -0.74 -0.55 26.31
N LEU A 248 -0.63 -1.31 25.23
CA LEU A 248 -0.33 -2.75 25.26
C LEU A 248 0.93 -3.06 24.45
N ALA A 249 1.69 -4.08 24.88
CA ALA A 249 2.85 -4.57 24.15
C ALA A 249 2.59 -5.99 23.65
N ARG A 250 2.84 -6.23 22.36
CA ARG A 250 2.73 -7.56 21.79
C ARG A 250 3.83 -8.46 22.36
N VAL A 251 3.47 -9.73 22.59
CA VAL A 251 4.41 -10.79 22.98
C VAL A 251 4.18 -12.00 22.09
N THR A 252 5.26 -12.69 21.72
CA THR A 252 5.20 -13.81 20.77
C THR A 252 6.02 -14.99 21.29
N ILE A 253 5.48 -16.20 21.22
CA ILE A 253 6.23 -17.44 21.45
C ILE A 253 7.10 -17.67 20.22
N SER A 254 8.42 -17.80 20.41
CA SER A 254 9.36 -18.13 19.35
C SER A 254 9.30 -19.61 19.00
N GLY A 255 9.38 -19.98 17.73
CA GLY A 255 9.38 -21.38 17.28
C GLY A 255 8.55 -21.60 16.01
N MET A 256 8.33 -22.87 15.61
CA MET A 256 7.62 -23.21 14.37
C MET A 256 6.14 -22.78 14.33
N ASN A 257 5.52 -22.57 15.50
CA ASN A 257 4.14 -22.11 15.64
C ASN A 257 4.11 -20.75 16.35
N HIS A 258 4.57 -19.70 15.67
CA HIS A 258 4.49 -18.34 16.20
C HIS A 258 3.07 -18.01 16.65
N LYS A 259 2.90 -17.79 17.95
CA LYS A 259 1.65 -17.31 18.53
C LYS A 259 1.92 -16.04 19.30
N SER A 260 1.03 -15.09 19.17
CA SER A 260 1.12 -13.78 19.78
C SER A 260 -0.06 -13.49 20.71
N GLY A 261 0.16 -12.66 21.68
CA GLY A 261 -0.81 -12.08 22.60
C GLY A 261 -0.28 -10.73 23.09
N PHE A 262 -0.81 -10.20 24.17
CA PHE A 262 -0.41 -8.89 24.68
C PHE A 262 -0.26 -8.86 26.19
N ILE A 263 0.69 -8.03 26.62
CA ILE A 263 0.87 -7.64 28.03
C ILE A 263 0.47 -6.19 28.23
N ASN A 264 0.07 -5.88 29.45
CA ASN A 264 -0.16 -4.52 29.92
C ASN A 264 1.12 -3.89 30.52
N LYS A 265 1.02 -2.65 31.02
CA LYS A 265 2.15 -1.92 31.62
C LYS A 265 2.63 -2.50 32.98
N GLU A 266 1.88 -3.43 33.56
CA GLU A 266 2.29 -4.22 34.73
C GLU A 266 3.03 -5.51 34.35
N GLY A 267 3.23 -5.77 33.04
CA GLY A 267 3.87 -6.97 32.49
C GLY A 267 2.99 -8.23 32.49
N LYS A 268 1.69 -8.10 32.82
CA LYS A 268 0.73 -9.21 32.88
C LYS A 268 0.16 -9.47 31.48
N ILE A 269 0.02 -10.74 31.10
CA ILE A 269 -0.68 -11.14 29.88
C ILE A 269 -2.17 -10.82 30.06
N VAL A 270 -2.67 -9.89 29.27
CA VAL A 270 -4.09 -9.47 29.25
C VAL A 270 -4.85 -10.02 28.06
N ILE A 271 -4.16 -10.29 26.94
CA ILE A 271 -4.72 -10.99 25.80
C ILE A 271 -3.93 -12.29 25.60
N PRO A 272 -4.60 -13.46 25.58
CA PRO A 272 -3.94 -14.76 25.50
C PRO A 272 -3.05 -14.89 24.26
N ILE A 273 -1.97 -15.68 24.37
CA ILE A 273 -1.00 -15.92 23.28
C ILE A 273 -1.53 -17.02 22.38
N ILE A 274 -2.53 -16.70 21.56
CA ILE A 274 -3.23 -17.65 20.68
C ILE A 274 -3.26 -17.24 19.21
N TYR A 275 -2.97 -15.98 18.90
CA TYR A 275 -3.09 -15.43 17.56
C TYR A 275 -1.86 -15.77 16.72
N SER A 276 -2.05 -16.36 15.55
CA SER A 276 -0.96 -16.66 14.60
C SER A 276 -0.49 -15.44 13.83
N ASP A 277 -1.36 -14.45 13.66
CA ASP A 277 -1.07 -13.18 13.01
C ASP A 277 -1.92 -12.10 13.67
N ILE A 278 -1.26 -11.13 14.31
CA ILE A 278 -1.92 -10.01 14.96
C ILE A 278 -0.99 -8.80 14.98
N ASN A 279 -1.54 -7.63 14.62
CA ASN A 279 -0.81 -6.36 14.64
C ASN A 279 -0.80 -5.72 16.02
N SER A 280 0.03 -4.70 16.21
CA SER A 280 -0.02 -3.86 17.42
C SER A 280 -1.33 -3.06 17.45
N PHE A 281 -1.76 -2.70 18.67
CA PHE A 281 -2.93 -1.86 18.87
C PHE A 281 -2.72 -0.44 18.31
N LYS A 282 -3.72 0.06 17.65
CA LYS A 282 -3.82 1.45 17.17
C LYS A 282 -5.26 1.92 17.36
N GLU A 283 -5.42 3.08 17.98
CA GLU A 283 -6.74 3.69 18.25
C GLU A 283 -7.75 2.69 18.87
N GLY A 284 -7.27 1.85 19.80
CA GLY A 284 -8.09 0.90 20.55
C GLY A 284 -8.28 -0.46 19.89
N LEU A 285 -7.88 -0.66 18.64
CA LEU A 285 -8.09 -1.88 17.88
C LEU A 285 -6.78 -2.51 17.39
N ALA A 286 -6.75 -3.85 17.32
CA ALA A 286 -5.67 -4.61 16.72
C ALA A 286 -6.21 -5.54 15.63
N ALA A 287 -5.65 -5.46 14.43
CA ALA A 287 -5.99 -6.37 13.37
C ALA A 287 -5.43 -7.76 13.68
N PHE A 288 -6.28 -8.77 13.63
CA PHE A 288 -5.89 -10.18 13.73
C PHE A 288 -6.38 -10.96 12.52
N ARG A 289 -5.71 -12.06 12.25
CA ARG A 289 -6.10 -12.96 11.18
C ARG A 289 -6.60 -14.28 11.76
N ASP A 290 -7.76 -14.72 11.29
CA ASP A 290 -8.11 -16.13 11.40
C ASP A 290 -7.26 -16.95 10.38
N SER A 291 -7.71 -18.06 9.88
CA SER A 291 -6.96 -18.80 8.86
C SER A 291 -6.92 -18.09 7.50
N ILE A 292 -7.87 -17.21 7.19
CA ILE A 292 -8.09 -16.65 5.84
C ILE A 292 -8.20 -15.14 5.85
N TYR A 293 -9.03 -14.56 6.72
CA TYR A 293 -9.42 -13.17 6.71
C TYR A 293 -8.94 -12.41 7.95
N TYR A 294 -8.78 -11.10 7.80
CA TYR A 294 -8.51 -10.19 8.91
C TYR A 294 -9.81 -9.67 9.52
N GLY A 295 -9.83 -9.59 10.84
CA GLY A 295 -10.80 -8.90 11.68
C GLY A 295 -10.08 -8.03 12.70
N PHE A 296 -10.81 -7.48 13.67
CA PHE A 296 -10.22 -6.64 14.70
C PHE A 296 -10.73 -7.03 16.08
N ILE A 297 -9.82 -7.00 17.05
CA ILE A 297 -10.14 -7.12 18.48
C ILE A 297 -9.92 -5.79 19.18
N ASP A 298 -10.61 -5.60 20.29
CA ASP A 298 -10.35 -4.52 21.24
C ASP A 298 -9.29 -4.91 22.30
N LYS A 299 -9.00 -3.99 23.22
CA LYS A 299 -8.00 -4.18 24.28
C LYS A 299 -8.41 -5.22 25.34
N SER A 300 -9.67 -5.65 25.35
CA SER A 300 -10.16 -6.77 26.19
C SER A 300 -9.90 -8.12 25.52
N GLY A 301 -9.58 -8.13 24.23
CA GLY A 301 -9.43 -9.33 23.41
C GLY A 301 -10.74 -9.77 22.75
N ASP A 302 -11.81 -8.97 22.87
CA ASP A 302 -13.10 -9.24 22.25
C ASP A 302 -13.09 -8.86 20.78
N THR A 303 -13.71 -9.70 19.94
CA THR A 303 -13.83 -9.43 18.51
C THR A 303 -14.86 -8.33 18.25
N VAL A 304 -14.39 -7.15 17.86
CA VAL A 304 -15.23 -6.00 17.49
C VAL A 304 -15.63 -6.09 16.02
N ILE A 305 -14.69 -6.43 15.15
CA ILE A 305 -14.94 -6.61 13.72
C ILE A 305 -14.59 -8.05 13.36
N LYS A 306 -15.60 -8.82 12.94
CA LYS A 306 -15.41 -10.21 12.54
C LYS A 306 -14.45 -10.31 11.34
N PRO A 307 -13.63 -11.39 11.24
CA PRO A 307 -12.77 -11.62 10.09
C PRO A 307 -13.54 -11.62 8.79
N GLN A 308 -13.22 -10.70 7.91
CA GLN A 308 -13.90 -10.49 6.63
C GLN A 308 -13.05 -9.78 5.57
N PHE A 309 -11.85 -9.27 5.93
CA PHE A 309 -10.99 -8.52 5.02
C PHE A 309 -9.87 -9.39 4.48
N GLU A 310 -9.60 -9.31 3.18
CA GLU A 310 -8.50 -10.01 2.51
C GLU A 310 -7.13 -9.44 2.91
N HIS A 311 -7.11 -8.13 3.19
CA HIS A 311 -5.93 -7.39 3.61
C HIS A 311 -6.32 -6.25 4.55
N VAL A 312 -5.40 -5.92 5.47
CA VAL A 312 -5.47 -4.76 6.36
C VAL A 312 -4.12 -4.08 6.34
N ASP A 313 -4.09 -2.75 6.29
CA ASP A 313 -2.85 -1.99 6.39
C ASP A 313 -2.18 -2.25 7.74
N TYR A 314 -0.86 -2.51 7.72
CA TYR A 314 -0.08 -2.78 8.93
C TYR A 314 -0.03 -1.60 9.90
N SER A 315 -0.23 -0.38 9.42
CA SER A 315 -0.33 0.80 10.28
C SER A 315 -1.57 0.76 11.17
N GLY A 316 -2.60 -0.03 10.82
CA GLY A 316 -3.86 -0.13 11.55
C GLY A 316 -4.74 1.10 11.33
N PHE A 317 -5.47 1.48 12.37
CA PHE A 317 -6.27 2.71 12.36
C PHE A 317 -5.38 3.94 12.54
N GLU A 318 -5.56 4.92 11.69
CA GLU A 318 -4.93 6.24 11.77
C GLU A 318 -5.98 7.32 11.48
N ASN A 319 -6.14 8.27 12.39
CA ASN A 319 -7.12 9.37 12.28
C ASN A 319 -8.56 8.86 12.02
N GLY A 320 -8.95 7.77 12.68
CA GLY A 320 -10.29 7.19 12.64
C GLY A 320 -10.55 6.19 11.52
N LEU A 321 -9.63 6.02 10.57
CA LEU A 321 -9.82 5.10 9.44
C LEU A 321 -8.69 4.08 9.31
N CYS A 322 -9.04 2.91 8.77
CA CYS A 322 -8.08 1.87 8.40
C CYS A 322 -8.27 1.48 6.93
N ASN A 323 -7.18 1.39 6.17
CA ASN A 323 -7.22 0.91 4.80
C ASN A 323 -7.29 -0.61 4.77
N VAL A 324 -8.28 -1.14 4.07
CA VAL A 324 -8.55 -2.59 3.97
C VAL A 324 -8.89 -3.00 2.54
N LYS A 325 -8.79 -4.30 2.28
CA LYS A 325 -9.26 -4.91 1.04
C LYS A 325 -10.33 -5.94 1.34
N LYS A 326 -11.49 -5.82 0.69
CA LYS A 326 -12.60 -6.77 0.75
C LYS A 326 -13.25 -6.89 -0.61
N ASP A 327 -13.56 -8.12 -1.03
CA ASP A 327 -14.21 -8.40 -2.32
C ASP A 327 -13.48 -7.74 -3.50
N ARG A 328 -12.13 -7.74 -3.44
CA ARG A 328 -11.20 -7.07 -4.38
C ARG A 328 -11.20 -5.55 -4.36
N HIS A 329 -12.04 -4.90 -3.56
CA HIS A 329 -12.04 -3.46 -3.40
C HIS A 329 -11.10 -3.05 -2.27
N TRP A 330 -10.23 -2.13 -2.55
CA TRP A 330 -9.58 -1.34 -1.51
C TRP A 330 -10.57 -0.31 -0.98
N GLY A 331 -10.45 0.04 0.27
CA GLY A 331 -11.29 1.07 0.85
C GLY A 331 -10.89 1.40 2.27
N TYR A 332 -11.51 2.41 2.80
CA TYR A 332 -11.33 2.83 4.18
C TYR A 332 -12.55 2.44 5.00
N ILE A 333 -12.30 1.83 6.14
CA ILE A 333 -13.31 1.48 7.14
C ILE A 333 -13.16 2.36 8.38
N ASN A 334 -14.27 2.62 9.06
CA ASN A 334 -14.31 3.20 10.40
C ASN A 334 -14.13 2.11 11.49
N HIS A 335 -14.12 2.51 12.77
CA HIS A 335 -13.94 1.59 13.89
C HIS A 335 -15.08 0.56 14.05
N SER A 336 -16.25 0.74 13.44
CA SER A 336 -17.32 -0.26 13.40
C SER A 336 -17.12 -1.30 12.27
N GLY A 337 -16.11 -1.12 11.41
CA GLY A 337 -15.84 -1.99 10.26
C GLY A 337 -16.68 -1.68 9.03
N GLU A 338 -17.39 -0.54 9.05
CA GLU A 338 -18.17 -0.07 7.91
C GLU A 338 -17.28 0.72 6.95
N PHE A 339 -17.45 0.47 5.65
CA PHE A 339 -16.75 1.25 4.64
C PHE A 339 -17.31 2.68 4.59
N VAL A 340 -16.44 3.66 4.81
CA VAL A 340 -16.72 5.06 4.52
C VAL A 340 -16.41 5.41 3.06
N TRP A 341 -15.48 4.67 2.46
CA TRP A 341 -15.15 4.78 1.04
C TRP A 341 -14.68 3.42 0.49
N LYS A 342 -15.07 3.12 -0.75
CA LYS A 342 -14.58 1.96 -1.52
C LYS A 342 -14.08 2.40 -2.88
N SER A 343 -12.96 1.82 -3.32
CA SER A 343 -12.52 1.97 -4.71
C SER A 343 -13.60 1.43 -5.64
N GLN A 344 -13.96 2.22 -6.63
CA GLN A 344 -14.80 1.71 -7.71
C GLN A 344 -13.95 0.80 -8.60
N ILE A 345 -14.47 -0.38 -8.92
CA ILE A 345 -13.95 -1.13 -10.06
C ILE A 345 -14.45 -0.37 -11.28
N ASP A 346 -13.54 0.30 -11.96
CA ASP A 346 -13.93 1.05 -13.15
C ASP A 346 -14.19 0.09 -14.32
N ILE A 347 -15.47 -0.17 -14.57
CA ILE A 347 -15.92 -1.03 -15.67
C ILE A 347 -15.74 -0.32 -17.04
N GLN A 348 -15.46 0.98 -17.07
CA GLN A 348 -15.35 1.79 -18.28
C GLN A 348 -13.96 1.76 -18.93
N TYR A 349 -13.05 0.91 -18.47
CA TYR A 349 -11.77 0.75 -19.13
C TYR A 349 -11.95 0.29 -20.56
N LYS A 350 -11.38 1.03 -21.48
CA LYS A 350 -11.29 0.62 -22.88
C LYS A 350 -10.65 -0.77 -22.93
N SER A 351 -11.28 -1.69 -23.64
CA SER A 351 -10.66 -2.97 -23.95
C SER A 351 -9.27 -2.73 -24.54
N LEU A 352 -8.32 -3.59 -24.23
CA LEU A 352 -6.99 -3.57 -24.85
C LEU A 352 -7.17 -3.56 -26.38
N ASP A 353 -6.82 -2.43 -27.00
CA ASP A 353 -6.65 -2.36 -28.44
C ASP A 353 -5.25 -2.87 -28.77
N ILE A 354 -5.15 -4.18 -28.90
CA ILE A 354 -3.88 -4.86 -29.17
C ILE A 354 -3.33 -4.49 -30.57
N SER A 355 -4.10 -3.79 -31.39
CA SER A 355 -3.64 -3.28 -32.69
C SER A 355 -2.66 -2.13 -32.60
N LYS A 356 -2.55 -1.49 -31.43
CA LYS A 356 -1.62 -0.38 -31.15
C LYS A 356 -0.59 -0.77 -30.11
N TRP A 357 0.19 -1.79 -30.39
CA TRP A 357 1.30 -2.23 -29.56
C TRP A 357 2.55 -1.31 -29.60
N GLN A 358 2.36 -0.03 -29.75
CA GLN A 358 3.30 0.97 -29.23
C GLN A 358 2.95 1.26 -27.77
N LEU A 359 2.74 0.19 -27.00
CA LEU A 359 2.61 0.30 -25.57
C LEU A 359 4.00 0.47 -24.97
N ASP A 360 4.15 1.50 -24.15
CA ASP A 360 5.31 1.68 -23.31
C ASP A 360 5.74 0.35 -22.69
N THR A 361 7.03 0.07 -22.72
CA THR A 361 7.62 -1.16 -22.18
C THR A 361 7.24 -1.46 -20.73
N LEU A 362 6.76 -0.46 -19.99
CA LEU A 362 6.21 -0.57 -18.64
C LEU A 362 4.82 -1.22 -18.57
N GLU A 363 3.99 -1.10 -19.62
CA GLU A 363 2.66 -1.72 -19.67
C GLU A 363 2.69 -3.19 -20.08
N ILE A 364 3.73 -3.61 -20.79
CA ILE A 364 3.93 -5.00 -21.24
C ILE A 364 4.38 -5.90 -20.08
N ASN A 365 4.96 -5.33 -19.01
CA ASN A 365 5.26 -6.02 -17.77
C ASN A 365 4.05 -6.21 -16.84
N ALA A 366 2.84 -5.86 -17.28
CA ALA A 366 1.63 -6.28 -16.59
C ALA A 366 1.64 -7.82 -16.53
N PRO A 367 1.49 -8.43 -15.35
CA PRO A 367 1.56 -9.87 -15.20
C PRO A 367 0.49 -10.51 -16.06
N MET A 368 0.92 -11.18 -17.12
CA MET A 368 0.04 -11.97 -17.94
C MET A 368 -0.53 -13.08 -17.07
N TYR A 369 -1.84 -13.07 -16.87
CA TYR A 369 -2.67 -14.14 -16.32
C TYR A 369 -2.37 -14.62 -14.90
N GLY A 370 -3.29 -14.39 -14.05
CA GLY A 370 -3.28 -14.94 -12.72
C GLY A 370 -2.78 -14.00 -11.64
N GLY A 371 -3.21 -12.75 -11.67
CA GLY A 371 -2.92 -11.79 -10.62
C GLY A 371 -1.43 -11.54 -10.41
N LYS A 372 -1.11 -10.39 -9.91
CA LYS A 372 0.28 -9.91 -9.73
C LYS A 372 1.19 -10.89 -8.97
N TYR A 373 0.60 -11.80 -8.22
CA TYR A 373 1.22 -12.99 -7.59
C TYR A 373 0.10 -13.99 -7.28
N ALA A 374 0.10 -15.16 -7.89
CA ALA A 374 -0.84 -16.24 -7.54
C ALA A 374 -0.64 -16.73 -6.08
N GLY A 375 0.30 -16.16 -5.34
CA GLY A 375 0.70 -16.62 -4.02
C GLY A 375 0.07 -15.92 -2.83
N TYR A 376 -0.15 -14.62 -2.86
CA TYR A 376 -0.56 -13.89 -1.65
C TYR A 376 -2.01 -13.42 -1.64
N ASP A 377 -2.52 -12.90 -2.74
CA ASP A 377 -3.86 -12.30 -2.80
C ASP A 377 -4.92 -13.18 -3.46
N ASN A 378 -4.53 -14.29 -4.11
CA ASN A 378 -5.41 -15.16 -4.87
C ASN A 378 -5.35 -16.60 -4.34
N LYS A 379 -5.82 -16.80 -3.11
CA LYS A 379 -5.87 -18.13 -2.49
C LYS A 379 -7.08 -18.93 -2.97
N PRO A 380 -6.94 -20.27 -3.07
CA PRO A 380 -8.08 -21.14 -3.32
C PRO A 380 -9.18 -20.94 -2.27
N ARG A 381 -10.42 -20.91 -2.71
CA ARG A 381 -11.61 -20.68 -1.88
C ARG A 381 -12.44 -21.95 -1.80
N LYS A 382 -12.96 -22.23 -0.61
CA LYS A 382 -13.99 -23.27 -0.47
C LYS A 382 -15.24 -22.80 -1.18
N ALA A 383 -15.83 -23.65 -2.01
CA ALA A 383 -17.05 -23.27 -2.68
C ALA A 383 -18.28 -23.51 -1.81
N ASP A 384 -19.23 -22.63 -1.99
CA ASP A 384 -20.57 -22.63 -1.40
C ASP A 384 -21.66 -23.15 -2.38
N PHE A 385 -21.23 -23.69 -3.54
CA PHE A 385 -22.10 -24.23 -4.58
C PHE A 385 -21.80 -25.71 -4.86
N SER A 386 -22.76 -26.42 -5.48
CA SER A 386 -22.62 -27.82 -5.84
C SER A 386 -21.66 -28.02 -7.00
N PHE A 387 -20.77 -29.00 -6.89
CA PHE A 387 -19.81 -29.39 -7.93
C PHE A 387 -20.26 -30.68 -8.63
N ASN A 388 -19.84 -30.81 -9.89
CA ASN A 388 -19.59 -32.11 -10.47
C ASN A 388 -18.28 -32.65 -9.89
N ASP A 389 -18.10 -33.98 -9.77
CA ASP A 389 -16.88 -34.61 -9.26
C ASP A 389 -15.74 -34.58 -10.30
N GLU A 390 -15.55 -33.41 -10.95
CA GLU A 390 -14.60 -33.20 -12.05
C GLU A 390 -13.73 -31.97 -11.81
N ILE A 391 -12.61 -31.93 -12.49
CA ILE A 391 -11.76 -30.72 -12.61
C ILE A 391 -12.19 -30.00 -13.87
N TYR A 392 -12.48 -28.71 -13.77
CA TYR A 392 -12.80 -27.91 -14.93
C TYR A 392 -12.31 -26.47 -14.85
N LEU A 393 -12.19 -25.85 -16.01
CA LEU A 393 -11.86 -24.44 -16.21
C LEU A 393 -13.09 -23.75 -16.83
N LYS A 394 -13.56 -22.66 -16.23
CA LYS A 394 -14.73 -21.92 -16.70
C LYS A 394 -14.42 -20.43 -16.82
N VAL A 395 -14.74 -19.85 -17.98
CA VAL A 395 -14.73 -18.39 -18.18
C VAL A 395 -16.16 -17.87 -17.94
N ASP A 396 -16.27 -16.87 -17.09
CA ASP A 396 -17.53 -16.14 -16.93
C ASP A 396 -17.41 -14.78 -17.63
N THR A 397 -18.03 -14.69 -18.81
CA THR A 397 -18.03 -13.45 -19.60
C THR A 397 -19.07 -12.43 -19.15
N SER A 398 -19.97 -12.83 -18.22
CA SER A 398 -20.94 -11.92 -17.60
C SER A 398 -20.38 -11.22 -16.36
N ASP A 399 -19.40 -11.83 -15.71
CA ASP A 399 -18.73 -11.29 -14.52
C ASP A 399 -17.44 -10.56 -14.93
N ILE A 400 -17.61 -9.32 -15.41
CA ILE A 400 -16.51 -8.45 -15.81
C ILE A 400 -15.78 -7.95 -14.56
N THR A 401 -14.46 -7.94 -14.65
CA THR A 401 -13.55 -7.52 -13.57
C THR A 401 -12.46 -6.60 -14.12
N VAL A 402 -11.59 -6.11 -13.25
CA VAL A 402 -10.39 -5.38 -13.67
C VAL A 402 -9.22 -6.34 -13.84
N PHE A 403 -8.52 -6.24 -14.97
CA PHE A 403 -7.28 -6.94 -15.26
C PHE A 403 -6.10 -5.96 -15.18
N ALA A 404 -5.04 -6.35 -14.47
CA ALA A 404 -3.81 -5.57 -14.31
C ALA A 404 -4.07 -4.13 -13.80
N ASP A 405 -5.05 -3.97 -12.89
CA ASP A 405 -5.47 -2.70 -12.28
C ASP A 405 -5.92 -1.61 -13.28
N LYS A 406 -6.10 -1.95 -14.55
CA LYS A 406 -6.31 -0.97 -15.61
C LYS A 406 -7.32 -1.37 -16.69
N TYR A 407 -7.44 -2.66 -17.02
CA TYR A 407 -8.19 -3.11 -18.20
C TYR A 407 -9.43 -3.92 -17.84
N LEU A 408 -10.40 -3.97 -18.74
CA LEU A 408 -11.51 -4.92 -18.63
C LEU A 408 -10.97 -6.34 -18.68
N GLY A 409 -11.43 -7.18 -17.77
CA GLY A 409 -11.05 -8.58 -17.68
C GLY A 409 -12.22 -9.51 -17.47
N TYR A 410 -12.03 -10.77 -17.86
CA TYR A 410 -12.89 -11.88 -17.50
C TYR A 410 -12.37 -12.60 -16.27
N LYS A 411 -13.28 -13.15 -15.46
CA LYS A 411 -12.91 -14.12 -14.43
C LYS A 411 -12.86 -15.52 -15.03
N ILE A 412 -11.77 -16.22 -14.70
CA ILE A 412 -11.55 -17.60 -15.09
C ILE A 412 -11.48 -18.44 -13.82
N TYR A 413 -12.42 -19.35 -13.66
CA TYR A 413 -12.53 -20.22 -12.52
C TYR A 413 -11.87 -21.56 -12.83
N PHE A 414 -10.82 -21.92 -12.08
CA PHE A 414 -10.35 -23.29 -11.99
C PHE A 414 -11.03 -23.95 -10.80
N VAL A 415 -11.78 -25.00 -11.04
CA VAL A 415 -12.57 -25.70 -10.02
C VAL A 415 -12.06 -27.12 -9.85
N ASN A 416 -11.73 -27.46 -8.61
CA ASN A 416 -11.46 -28.83 -8.19
C ASN A 416 -12.72 -29.42 -7.54
N GLY A 417 -13.58 -30.04 -8.33
CA GLY A 417 -14.76 -30.77 -7.84
C GLY A 417 -14.44 -32.15 -7.30
N THR A 418 -13.22 -32.64 -7.40
CA THR A 418 -12.82 -33.99 -6.96
C THR A 418 -12.61 -34.09 -5.46
N ASN A 419 -12.31 -35.29 -4.97
CA ASN A 419 -11.93 -35.55 -3.59
C ASN A 419 -10.41 -35.53 -3.36
N ASP A 420 -9.62 -35.27 -4.41
CA ASP A 420 -8.16 -35.22 -4.36
C ASP A 420 -7.64 -33.79 -4.39
N THR A 421 -6.45 -33.56 -3.83
CA THR A 421 -5.75 -32.28 -3.94
C THR A 421 -5.07 -32.18 -5.30
N ILE A 422 -5.39 -31.15 -6.07
CA ILE A 422 -4.79 -30.88 -7.37
C ILE A 422 -3.59 -29.93 -7.21
N LYS A 423 -2.48 -30.25 -7.88
CA LYS A 423 -1.27 -29.42 -7.94
C LYS A 423 -1.15 -28.81 -9.33
N ILE A 424 -1.23 -27.48 -9.41
CA ILE A 424 -1.03 -26.73 -10.65
C ILE A 424 0.42 -26.25 -10.67
N PRO A 425 1.22 -26.60 -11.69
CA PRO A 425 2.57 -26.05 -11.85
C PRO A 425 2.51 -24.52 -11.97
N ALA A 426 3.41 -23.85 -11.26
CA ALA A 426 3.51 -22.41 -11.28
C ALA A 426 4.99 -21.97 -11.31
N GLN A 427 5.22 -20.79 -11.86
CA GLN A 427 6.53 -20.17 -11.96
C GLN A 427 6.40 -18.68 -11.55
N ASP A 428 7.21 -18.22 -10.59
CA ASP A 428 7.10 -16.85 -10.03
C ASP A 428 5.66 -16.46 -9.63
N GLY A 429 4.90 -17.42 -9.06
CA GLY A 429 3.50 -17.21 -8.70
C GLY A 429 2.52 -17.24 -9.86
N ARG A 430 2.94 -17.56 -11.10
CA ARG A 430 2.09 -17.62 -12.29
C ARG A 430 1.84 -19.05 -12.72
N VAL A 431 0.61 -19.35 -13.10
CA VAL A 431 0.25 -20.61 -13.75
C VAL A 431 0.30 -20.43 -15.26
N LYS A 432 0.61 -21.50 -16.00
CA LYS A 432 0.61 -21.47 -17.47
C LYS A 432 -0.83 -21.57 -17.98
N LEU A 433 -1.54 -20.45 -17.87
CA LEU A 433 -2.90 -20.25 -18.38
C LEU A 433 -2.80 -19.37 -19.63
N ILE A 434 -3.13 -19.91 -20.79
CA ILE A 434 -2.95 -19.27 -22.09
C ILE A 434 -4.32 -19.02 -22.74
N GLN A 435 -4.56 -17.81 -23.22
CA GLN A 435 -5.72 -17.50 -24.03
C GLN A 435 -5.47 -17.93 -25.48
N GLN A 436 -6.44 -18.64 -26.04
CA GLN A 436 -6.45 -19.09 -27.43
C GLN A 436 -7.63 -18.48 -28.17
N ALA A 437 -7.43 -18.20 -29.46
CA ALA A 437 -8.49 -17.79 -30.37
C ALA A 437 -8.46 -18.63 -31.66
N GLN A 438 -9.61 -18.77 -32.33
CA GLN A 438 -9.66 -19.41 -33.63
C GLN A 438 -9.23 -18.42 -34.73
N ASN A 439 -8.31 -18.83 -35.58
CA ASN A 439 -7.90 -18.09 -36.77
C ASN A 439 -8.96 -18.19 -37.90
N GLU A 440 -8.67 -17.61 -39.07
CA GLU A 440 -9.56 -17.64 -40.22
C GLU A 440 -9.84 -19.06 -40.78
N LYS A 441 -8.99 -20.03 -40.46
CA LYS A 441 -9.16 -21.44 -40.81
C LYS A 441 -9.90 -22.24 -39.71
N ASN A 442 -10.41 -21.59 -38.69
CA ASN A 442 -11.00 -22.21 -37.48
C ASN A 442 -10.03 -23.06 -36.66
N GLU A 443 -8.73 -22.85 -36.81
CA GLU A 443 -7.71 -23.52 -35.99
C GLU A 443 -7.45 -22.71 -34.72
N TRP A 444 -7.29 -23.42 -33.58
CA TRP A 444 -6.96 -22.78 -32.32
C TRP A 444 -5.48 -22.37 -32.30
N GLN A 445 -5.22 -21.11 -32.01
CA GLN A 445 -3.87 -20.57 -31.85
C GLN A 445 -3.74 -19.81 -30.54
N ASP A 446 -2.56 -19.92 -29.92
CA ASP A 446 -2.19 -19.13 -28.76
C ASP A 446 -2.05 -17.67 -29.21
N ILE A 447 -2.77 -16.78 -28.55
CA ILE A 447 -2.71 -15.34 -28.83
C ILE A 447 -1.77 -14.61 -27.88
N GLU A 448 -1.08 -15.35 -27.05
CA GLU A 448 -0.16 -14.87 -26.03
C GLU A 448 1.00 -15.83 -25.84
N ASN A 449 2.11 -15.28 -25.32
CA ASN A 449 3.30 -16.04 -24.99
C ASN A 449 3.49 -16.10 -23.49
N PHE A 450 3.73 -17.27 -22.95
CA PHE A 450 4.18 -17.45 -21.57
C PHE A 450 5.70 -17.30 -21.52
N ILE A 451 6.19 -16.30 -20.79
CA ILE A 451 7.62 -16.06 -20.64
C ILE A 451 8.13 -16.92 -19.49
N ASN A 452 9.04 -17.83 -19.78
CA ASN A 452 9.72 -18.62 -18.77
C ASN A 452 10.75 -17.78 -18.02
N SER A 453 10.82 -17.93 -16.69
CA SER A 453 11.87 -17.32 -15.87
C SER A 453 13.15 -18.17 -15.94
N TRP A 454 14.31 -17.53 -15.92
CA TRP A 454 15.63 -18.19 -15.88
C TRP A 454 16.05 -18.61 -14.47
N CYS A 455 15.30 -18.26 -13.44
CA CYS A 455 15.66 -18.52 -12.06
C CYS A 455 15.12 -19.89 -11.61
N GLY A 456 16.00 -20.86 -11.37
CA GLY A 456 15.63 -22.25 -11.00
C GLY A 456 14.80 -22.36 -9.70
N ASN A 457 14.85 -21.34 -8.84
CA ASN A 457 14.10 -21.32 -7.58
C ASN A 457 12.66 -20.80 -7.73
N SER A 458 12.25 -20.38 -8.92
CA SER A 458 10.91 -19.80 -9.16
C SER A 458 9.82 -20.84 -9.38
N TYR A 459 10.19 -22.11 -9.64
CA TYR A 459 9.25 -23.18 -9.91
C TYR A 459 8.66 -23.76 -8.63
N HIS A 460 7.34 -23.77 -8.54
CA HIS A 460 6.58 -24.32 -7.42
C HIS A 460 5.23 -24.88 -7.90
N SER A 461 4.36 -25.27 -6.99
CA SER A 461 3.00 -25.68 -7.33
C SER A 461 1.98 -25.01 -6.43
N ILE A 462 0.86 -24.61 -7.01
CA ILE A 462 -0.31 -24.15 -6.29
C ILE A 462 -1.18 -25.36 -6.00
N GLN A 463 -1.57 -25.53 -4.74
CA GLN A 463 -2.43 -26.64 -4.30
C GLN A 463 -3.88 -26.17 -4.22
N ILE A 464 -4.76 -26.86 -4.93
CA ILE A 464 -6.21 -26.65 -4.85
C ILE A 464 -6.81 -27.84 -4.13
N LEU A 465 -7.30 -27.63 -2.92
CA LEU A 465 -7.89 -28.66 -2.07
C LEU A 465 -9.18 -29.23 -2.69
N PRO A 466 -9.65 -30.40 -2.24
CA PRO A 466 -10.95 -30.97 -2.64
C PRO A 466 -12.09 -29.97 -2.41
N LYS A 467 -12.95 -29.80 -3.41
CA LYS A 467 -14.11 -28.88 -3.36
C LYS A 467 -13.73 -27.39 -3.19
N PHE A 468 -12.52 -27.03 -3.66
CA PHE A 468 -12.05 -25.63 -3.72
C PHE A 468 -11.97 -25.15 -5.17
N TYR A 469 -11.99 -23.83 -5.33
CA TYR A 469 -11.75 -23.18 -6.62
C TYR A 469 -10.73 -22.05 -6.51
N GLN A 470 -10.11 -21.73 -7.63
CA GLN A 470 -9.18 -20.62 -7.81
C GLN A 470 -9.71 -19.69 -8.90
N ILE A 471 -9.61 -18.38 -8.71
CA ILE A 471 -10.00 -17.41 -9.73
C ILE A 471 -8.75 -16.82 -10.36
N TYR A 472 -8.72 -16.78 -11.68
CA TYR A 472 -7.75 -16.03 -12.47
C TYR A 472 -8.46 -14.89 -13.21
N THR A 473 -7.70 -13.91 -13.68
CA THR A 473 -8.23 -12.81 -14.50
C THR A 473 -7.44 -12.74 -15.81
N ALA A 474 -8.12 -12.47 -16.91
CA ALA A 474 -7.50 -12.26 -18.21
C ALA A 474 -8.16 -11.09 -18.94
N PRO A 475 -7.45 -10.39 -19.83
CA PRO A 475 -8.00 -9.23 -20.51
C PRO A 475 -9.14 -9.58 -21.46
N VAL A 476 -10.09 -8.66 -21.58
CA VAL A 476 -11.05 -8.64 -22.69
C VAL A 476 -10.32 -8.04 -23.91
N THR A 477 -10.09 -8.86 -24.91
CA THR A 477 -9.48 -8.39 -26.17
C THR A 477 -10.49 -7.63 -27.03
N LYS A 478 -10.01 -6.65 -27.82
CA LYS A 478 -10.79 -5.91 -28.82
C LYS A 478 -10.01 -5.82 -30.12
N GLY A 479 -10.69 -6.03 -31.21
CA GLY A 479 -10.16 -5.92 -32.56
C GLY A 479 -11.28 -5.95 -33.58
N ASP A 480 -10.94 -6.05 -34.85
CA ASP A 480 -11.85 -6.07 -36.00
C ASP A 480 -12.23 -7.49 -36.47
N PHE A 481 -11.55 -8.51 -35.96
CA PHE A 481 -11.83 -9.92 -36.29
C PHE A 481 -12.63 -10.58 -35.16
N LYS A 482 -13.89 -10.94 -35.43
CA LYS A 482 -14.77 -11.64 -34.49
C LYS A 482 -14.52 -13.14 -34.59
N THR A 483 -14.24 -13.78 -33.44
CA THR A 483 -13.92 -15.20 -33.37
C THR A 483 -14.28 -15.83 -32.01
N SER A 484 -14.07 -17.14 -31.93
CA SER A 484 -14.21 -17.90 -30.67
C SER A 484 -12.90 -17.90 -29.90
N PHE A 485 -13.02 -17.80 -28.59
CA PHE A 485 -11.93 -17.85 -27.63
C PHE A 485 -12.13 -19.00 -26.65
N ARG A 486 -11.03 -19.43 -26.06
CA ARG A 486 -10.97 -20.30 -24.88
C ARG A 486 -9.68 -20.05 -24.10
N PHE A 487 -9.58 -20.59 -22.89
CA PHE A 487 -8.34 -20.67 -22.13
C PHE A 487 -7.85 -22.11 -22.07
N GLN A 488 -6.53 -22.28 -22.09
CA GLN A 488 -5.84 -23.53 -21.88
C GLN A 488 -5.00 -23.42 -20.62
N LEU A 489 -5.14 -24.36 -19.69
CA LEU A 489 -4.32 -24.50 -18.50
C LEU A 489 -3.51 -25.80 -18.58
N GLU A 490 -2.21 -25.69 -18.37
CA GLU A 490 -1.33 -26.84 -18.30
C GLU A 490 -1.27 -27.38 -16.86
N LEU A 491 -1.73 -28.62 -16.67
CA LEU A 491 -1.43 -29.46 -15.52
C LEU A 491 -0.35 -30.44 -15.96
N ARG A 492 0.52 -30.88 -15.06
CA ARG A 492 1.70 -31.72 -15.34
C ARG A 492 1.70 -32.47 -16.68
N ASP A 493 0.72 -33.38 -16.87
CA ASP A 493 0.62 -34.26 -18.02
C ASP A 493 -0.70 -34.09 -18.80
N THR A 494 -1.48 -33.04 -18.50
CA THR A 494 -2.81 -32.86 -19.06
C THR A 494 -3.09 -31.38 -19.33
N LEU A 495 -3.75 -31.12 -20.46
CA LEU A 495 -4.26 -29.81 -20.81
C LEU A 495 -5.75 -29.74 -20.49
N ILE A 496 -6.16 -28.70 -19.77
CA ILE A 496 -7.56 -28.42 -19.49
C ILE A 496 -7.98 -27.17 -20.25
N TYR A 497 -9.15 -27.25 -20.87
CA TYR A 497 -9.72 -26.15 -21.67
C TYR A 497 -10.96 -25.59 -20.99
N SER A 498 -11.13 -24.27 -21.09
CA SER A 498 -12.37 -23.63 -20.66
C SER A 498 -13.52 -23.85 -21.65
N ASN A 499 -14.73 -23.43 -21.26
CA ASN A 499 -15.80 -23.17 -22.21
C ASN A 499 -15.35 -22.16 -23.27
N LYS A 500 -15.93 -22.29 -24.46
CA LYS A 500 -15.75 -21.33 -25.56
C LYS A 500 -16.61 -20.10 -25.32
N TYR A 501 -16.12 -18.94 -25.76
CA TYR A 501 -16.87 -17.68 -25.74
C TYR A 501 -16.56 -16.85 -26.98
N LEU A 502 -17.43 -15.92 -27.35
CA LEU A 502 -17.24 -15.05 -28.50
C LEU A 502 -16.58 -13.74 -28.06
N GLY A 503 -15.66 -13.24 -28.90
CA GLY A 503 -14.97 -11.98 -28.69
C GLY A 503 -14.44 -11.42 -30.01
N THR A 504 -13.66 -10.35 -29.90
CA THR A 504 -12.98 -9.73 -31.05
C THR A 504 -11.50 -9.58 -30.78
N ILE A 505 -10.68 -9.71 -31.82
CA ILE A 505 -9.22 -9.66 -31.76
C ILE A 505 -8.65 -9.00 -33.01
N ASN A 506 -7.48 -8.44 -32.93
CA ASN A 506 -6.70 -8.02 -34.10
C ASN A 506 -6.01 -9.24 -34.72
N LYS A 507 -6.13 -9.40 -36.05
CA LYS A 507 -5.51 -10.52 -36.77
C LYS A 507 -4.00 -10.64 -36.57
N GLY A 508 -3.31 -9.52 -36.32
CA GLY A 508 -1.88 -9.52 -35.99
C GLY A 508 -1.51 -10.32 -34.74
N GLN A 509 -2.47 -10.65 -33.88
CA GLN A 509 -2.24 -11.52 -32.71
C GLN A 509 -1.99 -12.98 -33.06
N PHE A 510 -2.38 -13.42 -34.26
CA PHE A 510 -2.13 -14.78 -34.74
C PHE A 510 -0.74 -14.98 -35.36
N LEU A 511 0.03 -13.90 -35.54
CA LEU A 511 1.41 -14.00 -36.04
C LEU A 511 2.29 -14.70 -35.02
N ASN A 512 3.22 -15.50 -35.50
CA ASN A 512 4.25 -16.08 -34.63
C ASN A 512 5.22 -14.98 -34.13
N PRO A 513 6.04 -15.25 -33.10
CA PRO A 513 6.96 -14.24 -32.55
C PRO A 513 7.88 -13.59 -33.59
N GLU A 514 8.44 -14.36 -34.53
CA GLU A 514 9.35 -13.86 -35.57
C GLU A 514 8.62 -12.95 -36.59
N GLU A 515 7.36 -13.26 -36.90
CA GLU A 515 6.53 -12.46 -37.80
C GLU A 515 6.07 -11.17 -37.11
N LYS A 516 5.76 -11.24 -35.80
CA LYS A 516 5.42 -10.06 -34.99
C LYS A 516 6.56 -9.06 -34.95
N ASP A 517 7.81 -9.52 -34.82
CA ASP A 517 8.98 -8.64 -34.82
C ASP A 517 9.13 -7.86 -36.13
N LYS A 518 8.91 -8.50 -37.28
CA LYS A 518 8.95 -7.85 -38.59
C LYS A 518 7.87 -6.79 -38.79
N THR A 519 6.76 -6.86 -38.07
CA THR A 519 5.66 -5.89 -38.15
C THR A 519 5.80 -4.74 -37.14
N GLY A 520 6.88 -4.70 -36.37
CA GLY A 520 7.07 -3.72 -35.30
C GLY A 520 6.16 -3.95 -34.09
N ILE A 521 5.50 -5.10 -34.03
CA ILE A 521 4.74 -5.55 -32.87
C ILE A 521 5.76 -6.17 -31.92
N ALA A 522 6.07 -5.52 -30.81
CA ALA A 522 7.11 -5.95 -29.87
C ALA A 522 6.97 -7.43 -29.50
N VAL A 523 7.97 -8.21 -29.85
CA VAL A 523 8.11 -9.60 -29.45
C VAL A 523 9.18 -9.65 -28.38
N TRP A 524 8.81 -10.13 -27.23
CA TRP A 524 9.78 -10.42 -26.16
C TRP A 524 10.38 -11.81 -26.42
N THR A 525 11.54 -11.81 -27.02
CA THR A 525 12.43 -12.97 -26.98
C THR A 525 13.41 -12.76 -25.81
N ASN A 526 13.29 -13.62 -24.80
CA ASN A 526 14.21 -13.85 -23.66
C ASN A 526 14.32 -12.77 -22.61
#